data_36332d6d99fe6797b5c6fb42ad550e60
#
_entry.id   36332d6d99fe6797b5c6fb42ad550e60
#
_cell.length_a   1.000
_cell.length_b   1.000
_cell.length_c   1.000
_cell.angle_alpha   90.00
_cell.angle_beta   90.00
_cell.angle_gamma   90.00
#
_symmetry.space_group_name_H-M   'P 1'
#
loop_
_entity.id
_entity.type
_entity.pdbx_description
1 polymer ?
#
loop_
_entity_poly.entity_id
_entity_poly.type
_entity_poly.pdbx_seq_one_letter_code
_entity_poly.pdbx_strand_id
1 'polypeptide(L)'
;FTGETQTAVLHFTPKGTDRSDDSVNAVMSSQAPQVLDNQGNVLQSADGTTYIRPEGTYVVTSNGNDVQVAFTPNAAFSGTAEGINIRWTDSNGTSTGWNSTDASDPNKNDQLSTMDGRYVPTVRKIPNYETTGIQGLDQNKTLVFNDDDTSATPVTPDASRPASFVDASGRPVTGNTVPAMANGQQVGTYELDPNTGQVTFKPNKSFYGTPDPVVVQVNDADGKPHRARYQPSVTKVTPTSTNAESTGLQGQPQSGKPSFNPGDQAVPIDMAKPMTFENGTDTLVVADQGTYTINADGSITFKPEKKFTGKASPVTVKRVDTNGTEVTATYTPNVTKVTPSSTPATSSGPQGVPQTGMPVFKEGDPAVPIDYSKQMTFDDGQPKKTVAGVGEYTINSDGSI
;
A
#
# COMPACT_ATOMS: atom_id res chain seq x y z
N PHE A 1 -20.33 -3.60 22.20
CA PHE A 1 -20.16 -2.87 20.94
C PHE A 1 -20.45 -3.77 19.74
N THR A 2 -20.62 -3.19 18.55
CA THR A 2 -20.79 -3.96 17.31
C THR A 2 -19.64 -4.94 17.10
N GLY A 3 -19.98 -6.20 16.78
CA GLY A 3 -18.99 -7.28 16.55
C GLY A 3 -18.37 -7.90 17.80
N GLU A 4 -18.65 -7.38 18.99
CA GLU A 4 -18.10 -7.92 20.24
C GLU A 4 -19.09 -8.84 20.94
N THR A 5 -18.61 -10.02 21.36
CA THR A 5 -19.40 -10.95 22.15
C THR A 5 -19.62 -10.40 23.56
N GLN A 6 -20.87 -10.40 24.01
CA GLN A 6 -21.29 -10.04 25.36
C GLN A 6 -21.69 -11.32 26.11
N THR A 7 -21.38 -11.39 27.40
CA THR A 7 -21.71 -12.53 28.23
C THR A 7 -22.56 -12.10 29.42
N ALA A 8 -23.50 -12.95 29.80
CA ALA A 8 -24.30 -12.79 31.02
C ALA A 8 -24.45 -14.15 31.72
N VAL A 9 -24.67 -14.11 33.01
CA VAL A 9 -25.01 -15.27 33.81
C VAL A 9 -26.35 -15.02 34.46
N LEU A 10 -27.30 -15.91 34.23
CA LEU A 10 -28.63 -15.90 34.84
C LEU A 10 -28.64 -16.99 35.91
N HIS A 11 -28.88 -16.60 37.15
CA HIS A 11 -28.96 -17.51 38.29
C HIS A 11 -30.39 -17.94 38.53
N PHE A 12 -30.68 -19.23 38.60
CA PHE A 12 -31.99 -19.81 38.86
C PHE A 12 -32.04 -20.40 40.24
N THR A 13 -33.08 -20.03 41.00
CA THR A 13 -33.31 -20.55 42.32
C THR A 13 -34.54 -21.51 42.26
N PRO A 14 -34.36 -22.81 42.53
CA PRO A 14 -35.47 -23.74 42.55
C PRO A 14 -36.47 -23.37 43.66
N LYS A 15 -37.74 -23.48 43.34
CA LYS A 15 -38.83 -23.21 44.28
C LYS A 15 -39.62 -24.46 44.55
N GLY A 16 -40.03 -24.68 45.77
CA GLY A 16 -40.94 -25.77 46.12
C GLY A 16 -42.32 -25.55 45.53
N THR A 17 -43.16 -26.60 45.50
CA THR A 17 -44.54 -26.57 45.05
C THR A 17 -45.41 -25.68 45.95
N ASP A 18 -45.02 -25.52 47.20
CA ASP A 18 -45.65 -24.56 48.15
C ASP A 18 -44.76 -23.32 48.26
N ARG A 19 -45.27 -22.24 47.78
CA ARG A 19 -44.59 -20.92 47.83
C ARG A 19 -44.32 -20.39 49.23
N SER A 20 -44.91 -21.03 50.24
CA SER A 20 -44.73 -20.63 51.65
C SER A 20 -43.66 -21.47 52.36
N ASP A 21 -43.14 -22.53 51.75
CA ASP A 21 -42.14 -23.40 52.37
C ASP A 21 -40.82 -23.49 51.58
N ASP A 22 -39.89 -22.62 51.99
CA ASP A 22 -38.51 -22.60 51.48
C ASP A 22 -37.67 -23.79 51.97
N SER A 23 -38.26 -24.75 52.74
CA SER A 23 -37.56 -25.87 53.34
C SER A 23 -37.48 -27.11 52.46
N VAL A 24 -38.13 -27.16 51.30
CA VAL A 24 -38.08 -28.27 50.38
C VAL A 24 -36.80 -28.13 49.56
N ASN A 25 -35.90 -29.14 49.61
CA ASN A 25 -34.66 -29.22 48.84
C ASN A 25 -34.96 -29.48 47.33
N ALA A 26 -35.64 -28.53 46.69
CA ALA A 26 -35.82 -28.55 45.26
C ALA A 26 -34.47 -28.27 44.56
N VAL A 27 -34.20 -28.93 43.48
CA VAL A 27 -33.05 -28.72 42.62
C VAL A 27 -33.53 -28.44 41.19
N MET A 28 -32.73 -27.71 40.42
CA MET A 28 -33.07 -27.54 39.01
C MET A 28 -33.08 -28.90 38.31
N SER A 29 -34.01 -29.05 37.35
CA SER A 29 -34.15 -30.27 36.57
C SER A 29 -32.84 -30.58 35.84
N SER A 30 -32.51 -31.91 35.70
CA SER A 30 -31.41 -32.38 34.88
C SER A 30 -31.62 -32.16 33.38
N GLN A 31 -32.86 -31.79 32.97
CA GLN A 31 -33.11 -31.41 31.58
C GLN A 31 -32.56 -30.03 31.31
N ALA A 32 -32.01 -29.82 30.11
CA ALA A 32 -31.50 -28.55 29.71
C ALA A 32 -32.59 -27.45 29.74
N PRO A 33 -32.27 -26.21 30.10
CA PRO A 33 -33.19 -25.10 30.03
C PRO A 33 -33.70 -24.88 28.60
N GLN A 34 -34.96 -24.52 28.45
CA GLN A 34 -35.54 -24.10 27.18
C GLN A 34 -35.26 -22.64 26.91
N VAL A 35 -34.88 -22.34 25.66
CA VAL A 35 -34.70 -21.00 25.18
C VAL A 35 -35.92 -20.56 24.36
N LEU A 36 -36.49 -19.42 24.67
CA LEU A 36 -37.71 -18.93 24.04
C LEU A 36 -37.47 -17.54 23.43
N ASP A 37 -38.26 -17.20 22.41
CA ASP A 37 -38.32 -15.82 21.91
C ASP A 37 -39.12 -14.89 22.90
N ASN A 38 -39.28 -13.65 22.51
CA ASN A 38 -40.02 -12.65 23.31
C ASN A 38 -41.54 -12.86 23.28
N GLN A 39 -42.08 -13.77 22.48
CA GLN A 39 -43.46 -14.22 22.45
C GLN A 39 -43.69 -15.52 23.24
N GLY A 40 -42.64 -16.13 23.76
CA GLY A 40 -42.70 -17.37 24.52
C GLY A 40 -42.64 -18.68 23.66
N ASN A 41 -42.33 -18.55 22.36
CA ASN A 41 -42.16 -19.73 21.53
C ASN A 41 -40.76 -20.34 21.74
N VAL A 42 -40.70 -21.65 21.86
CA VAL A 42 -39.43 -22.39 22.03
C VAL A 42 -38.61 -22.27 20.77
N LEU A 43 -37.39 -21.71 20.91
CA LEU A 43 -36.42 -21.64 19.83
C LEU A 43 -35.75 -22.98 19.57
N GLN A 44 -35.54 -23.32 18.32
CA GLN A 44 -34.88 -24.53 17.91
C GLN A 44 -33.36 -24.31 17.76
N SER A 45 -32.61 -25.33 18.18
CA SER A 45 -31.13 -25.34 18.05
C SER A 45 -30.73 -26.72 17.51
N ALA A 46 -29.78 -26.70 16.53
CA ALA A 46 -29.30 -27.95 15.96
C ALA A 46 -28.31 -28.69 16.88
N ASP A 47 -27.59 -27.98 17.73
CA ASP A 47 -26.58 -28.46 18.67
C ASP A 47 -27.05 -28.41 20.13
N GLY A 48 -28.27 -27.89 20.37
CA GLY A 48 -28.84 -27.74 21.71
C GLY A 48 -28.31 -26.52 22.49
N THR A 49 -27.36 -25.75 21.93
CA THR A 49 -26.72 -24.62 22.62
C THR A 49 -26.72 -23.32 21.82
N THR A 50 -26.72 -23.41 20.48
CA THR A 50 -26.56 -22.26 19.59
C THR A 50 -27.91 -21.85 18.99
N TYR A 51 -28.32 -20.61 19.20
CA TYR A 51 -29.57 -20.02 18.72
C TYR A 51 -29.29 -18.81 17.83
N ILE A 52 -29.67 -18.92 16.56
CA ILE A 52 -29.47 -17.85 15.56
C ILE A 52 -30.71 -16.96 15.51
N ARG A 53 -30.52 -15.66 15.68
CA ARG A 53 -31.56 -14.62 15.64
C ARG A 53 -31.18 -13.55 14.61
N PRO A 54 -32.12 -12.71 14.16
CA PRO A 54 -31.82 -11.61 13.24
C PRO A 54 -30.75 -10.65 13.74
N GLU A 55 -30.72 -10.40 15.05
CA GLU A 55 -29.77 -9.51 15.71
C GLU A 55 -28.38 -10.14 15.95
N GLY A 56 -28.25 -11.47 15.97
CA GLY A 56 -27.00 -12.16 16.26
C GLY A 56 -27.19 -13.61 16.71
N THR A 57 -26.13 -14.17 17.24
CA THR A 57 -26.09 -15.56 17.71
C THR A 57 -25.96 -15.62 19.22
N TYR A 58 -26.82 -16.38 19.86
CA TYR A 58 -26.77 -16.68 21.29
C TYR A 58 -26.24 -18.09 21.50
N VAL A 59 -25.24 -18.25 22.37
CA VAL A 59 -24.79 -19.54 22.86
C VAL A 59 -25.18 -19.65 24.33
N VAL A 60 -25.98 -20.66 24.64
CA VAL A 60 -26.60 -20.86 25.97
C VAL A 60 -26.12 -22.18 26.56
N THR A 61 -25.50 -22.11 27.73
CA THR A 61 -25.02 -23.28 28.46
C THR A 61 -25.44 -23.19 29.92
N SER A 62 -25.64 -24.35 30.57
CA SER A 62 -26.00 -24.41 31.98
C SER A 62 -24.91 -25.10 32.82
N ASN A 63 -24.68 -24.60 34.04
CA ASN A 63 -23.77 -25.17 35.02
C ASN A 63 -24.30 -24.96 36.43
N GLY A 64 -24.64 -26.03 37.14
CA GLY A 64 -25.31 -25.90 38.41
C GLY A 64 -26.70 -25.25 38.24
N ASN A 65 -26.94 -24.15 38.97
CA ASN A 65 -28.13 -23.34 38.86
C ASN A 65 -27.97 -22.11 37.96
N ASP A 66 -26.82 -22.02 37.27
CA ASP A 66 -26.51 -20.89 36.41
C ASP A 66 -26.74 -21.23 34.94
N VAL A 67 -27.27 -20.29 34.18
CA VAL A 67 -27.31 -20.31 32.73
C VAL A 67 -26.40 -19.21 32.23
N GLN A 68 -25.37 -19.59 31.51
CA GLN A 68 -24.46 -18.66 30.83
C GLN A 68 -24.98 -18.39 29.42
N VAL A 69 -25.06 -17.13 29.07
CA VAL A 69 -25.43 -16.67 27.72
C VAL A 69 -24.28 -15.87 27.14
N ALA A 70 -23.78 -16.27 25.97
CA ALA A 70 -22.87 -15.48 25.17
C ALA A 70 -23.60 -15.02 23.92
N PHE A 71 -23.72 -13.71 23.73
CA PHE A 71 -24.35 -13.10 22.57
C PHE A 71 -23.31 -12.47 21.67
N THR A 72 -23.22 -12.91 20.41
CA THR A 72 -22.41 -12.31 19.38
C THR A 72 -23.30 -11.60 18.37
N PRO A 73 -23.33 -10.26 18.34
CA PRO A 73 -24.17 -9.51 17.42
C PRO A 73 -23.72 -9.70 15.98
N ASN A 74 -24.67 -9.63 15.04
CA ASN A 74 -24.36 -9.50 13.62
C ASN A 74 -23.60 -8.18 13.37
N ALA A 75 -22.68 -8.20 12.40
CA ALA A 75 -21.77 -7.07 12.14
C ALA A 75 -22.50 -5.73 11.88
N ALA A 76 -23.70 -5.77 11.32
CA ALA A 76 -24.51 -4.60 11.01
C ALA A 76 -25.51 -4.24 12.14
N PHE A 77 -25.62 -5.04 13.20
CA PHE A 77 -26.60 -4.81 14.25
C PHE A 77 -26.09 -3.81 15.30
N SER A 78 -26.92 -2.83 15.61
CA SER A 78 -26.75 -1.93 16.76
C SER A 78 -28.14 -1.60 17.35
N GLY A 79 -28.16 -1.21 18.60
CA GLY A 79 -29.39 -0.98 19.34
C GLY A 79 -29.71 -2.10 20.33
N THR A 80 -30.92 -2.10 20.87
CA THR A 80 -31.39 -3.12 21.82
C THR A 80 -31.95 -4.31 21.06
N ALA A 81 -31.38 -5.50 21.30
CA ALA A 81 -31.87 -6.75 20.72
C ALA A 81 -33.26 -7.13 21.26
N GLU A 82 -34.00 -7.94 20.53
CA GLU A 82 -35.21 -8.55 21.06
C GLU A 82 -34.89 -9.43 22.28
N GLY A 83 -33.73 -10.08 22.25
CA GLY A 83 -33.25 -10.93 23.33
C GLY A 83 -33.88 -12.30 23.33
N ILE A 84 -33.58 -13.05 24.38
CA ILE A 84 -34.10 -14.40 24.63
C ILE A 84 -34.64 -14.50 26.06
N ASN A 85 -35.55 -15.44 26.25
CA ASN A 85 -36.05 -15.84 27.57
C ASN A 85 -35.59 -17.27 27.85
N ILE A 86 -35.27 -17.56 29.10
CA ILE A 86 -34.86 -18.90 29.54
C ILE A 86 -35.96 -19.44 30.47
N ARG A 87 -36.47 -20.61 30.11
CA ARG A 87 -37.39 -21.37 30.97
C ARG A 87 -36.67 -22.60 31.49
N TRP A 88 -36.59 -22.78 32.78
CA TRP A 88 -36.04 -23.98 33.40
C TRP A 88 -37.00 -24.49 34.50
N THR A 89 -37.18 -25.79 34.55
CA THR A 89 -38.08 -26.44 35.47
C THR A 89 -37.28 -27.07 36.60
N ASP A 90 -37.74 -26.93 37.85
CA ASP A 90 -37.17 -27.59 39.00
C ASP A 90 -37.64 -29.04 39.16
N SER A 91 -37.12 -29.73 40.18
CA SER A 91 -37.45 -31.13 40.44
C SER A 91 -38.92 -31.34 40.87
N ASN A 92 -39.63 -30.33 41.24
CA ASN A 92 -41.05 -30.33 41.57
C ASN A 92 -41.96 -30.01 40.38
N GLY A 93 -41.37 -29.79 39.19
CA GLY A 93 -42.13 -29.46 37.98
C GLY A 93 -42.52 -28.00 37.88
N THR A 94 -41.99 -27.14 38.76
CA THR A 94 -42.25 -25.68 38.72
C THR A 94 -41.28 -25.03 37.72
N SER A 95 -41.84 -24.36 36.71
CA SER A 95 -41.03 -23.60 35.75
C SER A 95 -40.63 -22.24 36.35
N THR A 96 -39.35 -21.90 36.19
CA THR A 96 -38.78 -20.61 36.62
C THR A 96 -38.24 -19.83 35.41
N GLY A 97 -38.05 -18.54 35.54
CA GLY A 97 -37.41 -17.73 34.53
C GLY A 97 -38.29 -17.24 33.36
N TRP A 98 -39.57 -17.56 33.39
CA TRP A 98 -40.57 -17.03 32.46
C TRP A 98 -41.81 -16.57 33.18
N ASN A 99 -42.17 -15.29 33.02
CA ASN A 99 -43.44 -14.77 33.50
C ASN A 99 -44.38 -14.57 32.30
N SER A 100 -45.31 -15.52 32.12
CA SER A 100 -46.35 -15.37 31.10
C SER A 100 -47.27 -14.23 31.39
N THR A 101 -47.61 -13.46 30.37
CA THR A 101 -48.69 -12.42 30.45
C THR A 101 -50.08 -13.06 30.35
N ASP A 102 -50.18 -14.32 29.99
CA ASP A 102 -51.43 -15.07 29.93
C ASP A 102 -51.91 -15.39 31.35
N ALA A 103 -53.04 -14.83 31.76
CA ALA A 103 -53.63 -15.07 33.08
C ALA A 103 -54.02 -16.52 33.29
N SER A 104 -54.21 -17.33 32.23
CA SER A 104 -54.57 -18.74 32.27
C SER A 104 -53.36 -19.71 32.29
N ASP A 105 -52.13 -19.20 32.13
CA ASP A 105 -50.93 -20.02 32.16
C ASP A 105 -50.70 -20.59 33.57
N PRO A 106 -50.75 -21.91 33.76
CA PRO A 106 -50.54 -22.52 35.06
C PRO A 106 -49.14 -22.34 35.63
N ASN A 107 -48.18 -21.95 34.77
CA ASN A 107 -46.79 -21.64 35.14
C ASN A 107 -46.58 -20.15 35.40
N LYS A 108 -47.65 -19.35 35.35
CA LYS A 108 -47.55 -17.91 35.66
C LYS A 108 -47.13 -17.75 37.11
N ASN A 109 -45.96 -17.13 37.29
CA ASN A 109 -45.42 -16.83 38.59
C ASN A 109 -45.43 -15.31 38.82
N ASP A 110 -46.44 -14.82 39.50
CA ASP A 110 -46.60 -13.39 39.79
C ASP A 110 -45.48 -12.82 40.69
N GLN A 111 -44.65 -13.69 41.26
CA GLN A 111 -43.52 -13.31 42.12
C GLN A 111 -42.17 -13.29 41.41
N LEU A 112 -42.08 -13.88 40.20
CA LEU A 112 -40.87 -13.76 39.41
C LEU A 112 -40.90 -12.41 38.70
N SER A 113 -39.85 -11.65 38.88
CA SER A 113 -39.61 -10.45 38.10
C SER A 113 -39.62 -10.82 36.61
N THR A 114 -40.20 -9.96 35.77
CA THR A 114 -40.15 -10.11 34.30
C THR A 114 -38.71 -10.13 33.74
N MET A 115 -37.76 -9.85 34.62
CA MET A 115 -36.32 -9.85 34.32
C MET A 115 -35.64 -11.21 34.57
N ASP A 116 -36.26 -12.06 35.40
CA ASP A 116 -35.72 -13.38 35.72
C ASP A 116 -35.79 -14.28 34.48
N GLY A 117 -34.68 -14.84 34.05
CA GLY A 117 -34.59 -15.66 32.87
C GLY A 117 -34.60 -14.92 31.54
N ARG A 118 -34.64 -13.60 31.56
CA ARG A 118 -34.60 -12.81 30.33
C ARG A 118 -33.20 -12.17 30.15
N TYR A 119 -32.65 -12.29 28.93
CA TYR A 119 -31.44 -11.59 28.52
C TYR A 119 -31.71 -10.74 27.28
N VAL A 120 -31.50 -9.43 27.41
CA VAL A 120 -31.76 -8.44 26.37
C VAL A 120 -30.49 -7.59 26.22
N PRO A 121 -29.60 -7.98 25.32
CA PRO A 121 -28.36 -7.25 25.10
C PRO A 121 -28.60 -5.94 24.33
N THR A 122 -27.87 -4.91 24.70
CA THR A 122 -27.75 -3.67 23.90
C THR A 122 -26.40 -3.59 23.24
N VAL A 123 -26.39 -3.34 21.94
CA VAL A 123 -25.18 -3.22 21.12
C VAL A 123 -24.99 -1.77 20.75
N ARG A 124 -23.87 -1.20 21.19
CA ARG A 124 -23.48 0.18 20.85
C ARG A 124 -22.66 0.19 19.58
N LYS A 125 -22.94 1.13 18.68
CA LYS A 125 -22.19 1.33 17.46
C LYS A 125 -20.88 2.03 17.76
N ILE A 126 -19.84 1.65 17.02
CA ILE A 126 -18.53 2.31 17.06
C ILE A 126 -18.48 3.26 15.86
N PRO A 127 -18.44 4.60 16.07
CA PRO A 127 -18.22 5.55 14.97
C PRO A 127 -16.96 5.21 14.19
N ASN A 128 -17.03 5.26 12.85
CA ASN A 128 -15.90 4.99 11.97
C ASN A 128 -15.41 6.28 11.32
N TYR A 129 -14.13 6.56 11.46
CA TYR A 129 -13.44 7.70 10.88
C TYR A 129 -12.44 7.23 9.84
N GLU A 130 -12.44 7.89 8.70
CA GLU A 130 -11.57 7.57 7.59
C GLU A 130 -10.75 8.78 7.18
N THR A 131 -9.57 8.54 6.65
CA THR A 131 -8.75 9.54 5.95
C THR A 131 -8.16 8.92 4.70
N THR A 132 -7.87 9.76 3.72
CA THR A 132 -7.11 9.37 2.54
C THR A 132 -5.89 10.26 2.42
N GLY A 133 -4.72 9.65 2.31
CA GLY A 133 -3.46 10.33 2.14
C GLY A 133 -2.64 9.71 1.02
N ILE A 134 -1.51 10.30 0.73
CA ILE A 134 -0.57 9.79 -0.28
C ILE A 134 0.55 8.98 0.36
N GLN A 135 1.12 8.08 -0.40
CA GLN A 135 2.20 7.18 -0.01
C GLN A 135 3.36 7.95 0.64
N GLY A 136 3.79 7.47 1.82
CA GLY A 136 4.93 8.01 2.56
C GLY A 136 4.64 9.23 3.44
N LEU A 137 3.40 9.72 3.48
CA LEU A 137 3.01 10.85 4.34
C LEU A 137 2.10 10.40 5.48
N ASP A 138 2.30 11.03 6.64
CA ASP A 138 1.50 10.83 7.83
C ASP A 138 0.07 11.34 7.64
N GLN A 139 -0.89 10.69 8.30
CA GLN A 139 -2.30 11.09 8.31
C GLN A 139 -2.78 11.23 9.75
N ASN A 140 -3.51 12.30 10.05
CA ASN A 140 -4.02 12.59 11.37
C ASN A 140 -5.55 12.63 11.40
N LYS A 141 -6.14 12.12 12.47
CA LYS A 141 -7.58 12.24 12.75
C LYS A 141 -7.83 12.35 14.23
N THR A 142 -8.48 13.42 14.65
CA THR A 142 -9.05 13.50 16.00
C THR A 142 -10.38 12.75 16.02
N LEU A 143 -10.50 11.78 16.92
CA LEU A 143 -11.69 10.96 17.05
C LEU A 143 -12.70 11.61 18.01
N VAL A 144 -13.98 11.46 17.70
CA VAL A 144 -15.08 11.86 18.59
C VAL A 144 -15.69 10.58 19.15
N PHE A 145 -15.85 10.51 20.46
CA PHE A 145 -16.35 9.35 21.18
C PHE A 145 -17.78 9.61 21.61
N ASN A 146 -18.71 9.06 20.89
CA ASN A 146 -20.12 9.04 21.21
C ASN A 146 -20.70 7.67 20.87
N ASP A 147 -21.70 7.25 21.66
CA ASP A 147 -22.58 6.16 21.24
C ASP A 147 -23.52 6.68 20.14
N ASP A 148 -24.20 5.79 19.40
CA ASP A 148 -25.21 6.17 18.39
C ASP A 148 -26.42 6.90 18.95
N ASP A 149 -26.47 7.11 20.23
CA ASP A 149 -27.48 7.97 20.85
C ASP A 149 -27.15 9.41 20.45
N THR A 150 -27.87 9.91 19.44
CA THR A 150 -27.73 11.26 18.89
C THR A 150 -28.01 12.37 19.91
N SER A 151 -28.49 12.02 21.10
CA SER A 151 -28.75 12.91 22.23
C SER A 151 -27.58 13.00 23.22
N ALA A 152 -26.60 12.10 23.15
CA ALA A 152 -25.49 12.08 24.08
C ALA A 152 -24.41 13.12 23.72
N THR A 153 -23.96 13.88 24.71
CA THR A 153 -22.77 14.75 24.56
C THR A 153 -21.55 13.87 24.36
N PRO A 154 -20.70 14.14 23.31
CA PRO A 154 -19.50 13.36 23.10
C PRO A 154 -18.58 13.39 24.32
N VAL A 155 -17.96 12.26 24.64
CA VAL A 155 -16.94 12.18 25.68
C VAL A 155 -15.62 12.64 25.08
N THR A 156 -14.97 13.62 25.72
CA THR A 156 -13.66 14.13 25.30
C THR A 156 -12.59 13.56 26.22
N PRO A 157 -11.51 12.97 25.68
CA PRO A 157 -10.36 12.56 26.49
C PRO A 157 -9.70 13.75 27.18
N ASP A 158 -9.15 13.51 28.35
CA ASP A 158 -8.33 14.47 29.11
C ASP A 158 -7.30 13.71 29.98
N ALA A 159 -6.48 14.44 30.72
CA ALA A 159 -5.43 13.83 31.55
C ALA A 159 -5.99 12.92 32.69
N SER A 160 -7.26 13.12 33.11
CA SER A 160 -7.90 12.26 34.12
C SER A 160 -8.60 11.05 33.50
N ARG A 161 -8.92 11.12 32.22
CA ARG A 161 -9.60 10.09 31.42
C ARG A 161 -8.93 9.97 30.06
N PRO A 162 -7.67 9.48 30.04
CA PRO A 162 -6.91 9.36 28.80
C PRO A 162 -7.53 8.32 27.87
N ALA A 163 -7.45 8.58 26.56
CA ALA A 163 -7.79 7.61 25.56
C ALA A 163 -6.74 6.52 25.47
N SER A 164 -7.13 5.31 25.07
CA SER A 164 -6.23 4.18 24.83
C SER A 164 -6.64 3.39 23.59
N PHE A 165 -5.70 2.77 22.90
CA PHE A 165 -6.01 1.72 21.94
C PHE A 165 -6.64 0.52 22.66
N VAL A 166 -7.47 -0.24 21.94
CA VAL A 166 -7.99 -1.53 22.42
C VAL A 166 -7.62 -2.67 21.47
N ASP A 167 -7.39 -3.84 22.05
CA ASP A 167 -7.14 -5.07 21.28
C ASP A 167 -8.45 -5.65 20.69
N ALA A 168 -8.33 -6.76 19.96
CA ALA A 168 -9.46 -7.46 19.36
C ALA A 168 -10.47 -8.01 20.41
N SER A 169 -10.06 -8.13 21.68
CA SER A 169 -10.92 -8.53 22.79
C SER A 169 -11.56 -7.32 23.50
N GLY A 170 -11.30 -6.11 23.01
CA GLY A 170 -11.81 -4.86 23.60
C GLY A 170 -11.08 -4.42 24.86
N ARG A 171 -9.88 -4.95 25.15
CA ARG A 171 -9.07 -4.58 26.32
C ARG A 171 -8.12 -3.44 25.97
N PRO A 172 -7.94 -2.46 26.89
CA PRO A 172 -6.93 -1.42 26.68
C PRO A 172 -5.53 -1.97 26.47
N VAL A 173 -4.85 -1.48 25.44
CA VAL A 173 -3.46 -1.78 25.14
C VAL A 173 -2.56 -0.82 25.91
N THR A 174 -1.47 -1.34 26.46
CA THR A 174 -0.47 -0.51 27.15
C THR A 174 0.36 0.27 26.14
N GLY A 175 0.49 1.57 26.36
CA GLY A 175 1.24 2.47 25.49
C GLY A 175 0.36 3.15 24.42
N ASN A 176 0.98 4.14 23.75
CA ASN A 176 0.30 5.02 22.82
C ASN A 176 0.68 4.75 21.35
N THR A 177 1.35 3.65 21.08
CA THR A 177 1.79 3.26 19.72
C THR A 177 1.47 1.78 19.50
N VAL A 178 0.84 1.49 18.36
CA VAL A 178 0.57 0.12 17.94
C VAL A 178 0.96 -0.07 16.47
N PRO A 179 1.35 -1.28 16.05
CA PRO A 179 1.66 -1.56 14.66
C PRO A 179 0.41 -1.42 13.78
N ALA A 180 0.56 -0.78 12.63
CA ALA A 180 -0.44 -0.82 11.56
C ALA A 180 -0.18 -2.04 10.70
N MET A 181 -1.14 -2.94 10.62
CA MET A 181 -1.03 -4.21 9.90
C MET A 181 -1.83 -4.18 8.60
N ALA A 182 -1.39 -4.91 7.60
CA ALA A 182 -2.17 -5.25 6.42
C ALA A 182 -1.76 -6.65 5.94
N ASN A 183 -2.73 -7.54 5.74
CA ASN A 183 -2.47 -8.93 5.32
C ASN A 183 -1.43 -9.66 6.20
N GLY A 184 -1.45 -9.38 7.50
CA GLY A 184 -0.53 -9.98 8.47
C GLY A 184 0.88 -9.40 8.49
N GLN A 185 1.16 -8.33 7.73
CA GLN A 185 2.45 -7.64 7.71
C GLN A 185 2.32 -6.23 8.30
N GLN A 186 3.38 -5.79 8.99
CA GLN A 186 3.43 -4.43 9.49
C GLN A 186 3.74 -3.45 8.36
N VAL A 187 2.81 -2.52 8.14
CA VAL A 187 2.86 -1.53 7.04
C VAL A 187 3.03 -0.09 7.54
N GLY A 188 3.15 0.08 8.84
CA GLY A 188 3.32 1.37 9.49
C GLY A 188 3.07 1.29 10.98
N THR A 189 2.76 2.42 11.60
CA THR A 189 2.38 2.54 13.01
C THR A 189 1.22 3.51 13.18
N TYR A 190 0.40 3.26 14.22
CA TYR A 190 -0.54 4.23 14.74
C TYR A 190 -0.01 4.80 16.05
N GLU A 191 -0.05 6.11 16.20
CA GLU A 191 0.27 6.84 17.42
C GLU A 191 -0.97 7.56 17.92
N LEU A 192 -1.24 7.49 19.22
CA LEU A 192 -2.38 8.12 19.88
C LEU A 192 -1.90 9.23 20.80
N ASP A 193 -2.48 10.41 20.66
CA ASP A 193 -2.45 11.40 21.74
C ASP A 193 -3.58 11.09 22.75
N PRO A 194 -3.24 10.58 23.93
CA PRO A 194 -4.23 10.12 24.90
C PRO A 194 -5.09 11.25 25.49
N ASN A 195 -4.64 12.50 25.41
CA ASN A 195 -5.37 13.64 25.96
C ASN A 195 -6.37 14.26 24.98
N THR A 196 -6.14 14.10 23.69
CA THR A 196 -6.99 14.68 22.64
C THR A 196 -7.76 13.65 21.83
N GLY A 197 -7.38 12.38 21.90
CA GLY A 197 -7.92 11.32 21.05
C GLY A 197 -7.51 11.43 19.60
N GLN A 198 -6.46 12.22 19.27
CA GLN A 198 -5.92 12.27 17.94
C GLN A 198 -5.10 11.02 17.65
N VAL A 199 -5.39 10.36 16.53
CA VAL A 199 -4.61 9.26 16.01
C VAL A 199 -3.80 9.73 14.82
N THR A 200 -2.49 9.47 14.84
CA THR A 200 -1.58 9.67 13.71
C THR A 200 -1.23 8.31 13.13
N PHE A 201 -1.53 8.11 11.85
CA PHE A 201 -1.05 6.96 11.08
C PHE A 201 0.22 7.34 10.35
N LYS A 202 1.30 6.60 10.58
CA LYS A 202 2.62 6.74 9.94
C LYS A 202 2.88 5.54 9.04
N PRO A 203 2.61 5.62 7.74
CA PRO A 203 2.83 4.51 6.83
C PRO A 203 4.32 4.27 6.58
N ASN A 204 4.71 3.02 6.32
CA ASN A 204 5.98 2.72 5.69
C ASN A 204 6.02 3.38 4.30
N LYS A 205 7.16 3.90 3.89
CA LYS A 205 7.33 4.63 2.61
C LYS A 205 6.91 3.84 1.37
N SER A 206 7.01 2.53 1.40
CA SER A 206 6.61 1.64 0.30
C SER A 206 5.14 1.24 0.33
N PHE A 207 4.42 1.52 1.42
CA PHE A 207 3.04 1.06 1.59
C PHE A 207 2.04 1.94 0.83
N TYR A 208 1.08 1.29 0.18
CA TYR A 208 -0.15 1.87 -0.36
C TYR A 208 -1.30 0.87 -0.20
N GLY A 209 -2.51 1.37 -0.10
CA GLY A 209 -3.70 0.56 0.21
C GLY A 209 -4.31 0.93 1.56
N THR A 210 -5.07 0.02 2.14
CA THR A 210 -5.81 0.22 3.38
C THR A 210 -5.27 -0.74 4.45
N PRO A 211 -4.68 -0.23 5.55
CA PRO A 211 -4.27 -1.08 6.67
C PRO A 211 -5.48 -1.50 7.50
N ASP A 212 -5.28 -2.46 8.38
CA ASP A 212 -6.29 -2.85 9.37
C ASP A 212 -6.63 -1.63 10.25
N PRO A 213 -7.91 -1.43 10.59
CA PRO A 213 -8.32 -0.30 11.41
C PRO A 213 -7.86 -0.47 12.86
N VAL A 214 -7.76 0.65 13.57
CA VAL A 214 -7.59 0.67 15.02
C VAL A 214 -8.85 1.14 15.70
N VAL A 215 -9.07 0.68 16.93
CA VAL A 215 -10.14 1.15 17.83
C VAL A 215 -9.50 1.84 19.01
N VAL A 216 -10.04 3.00 19.35
CA VAL A 216 -9.64 3.79 20.51
C VAL A 216 -10.82 3.88 21.46
N GLN A 217 -10.54 3.80 22.75
CA GLN A 217 -11.52 3.91 23.83
C GLN A 217 -11.18 5.06 24.77
N VAL A 218 -12.21 5.72 25.26
CA VAL A 218 -12.17 6.61 26.43
C VAL A 218 -13.30 6.21 27.37
N ASN A 219 -13.10 6.32 28.67
CA ASN A 219 -14.17 6.10 29.65
C ASN A 219 -14.78 7.45 30.05
N ASP A 220 -16.10 7.49 30.25
CA ASP A 220 -16.77 8.66 30.82
C ASP A 220 -16.54 8.77 32.33
N ALA A 221 -17.19 9.74 32.98
CA ALA A 221 -17.06 9.99 34.42
C ALA A 221 -17.56 8.81 35.28
N ASP A 222 -18.47 8.00 34.74
CA ASP A 222 -19.06 6.83 35.42
C ASP A 222 -18.27 5.55 35.10
N GLY A 223 -17.16 5.65 34.35
CA GLY A 223 -16.32 4.54 33.94
C GLY A 223 -16.86 3.75 32.74
N LYS A 224 -17.95 4.21 32.11
CA LYS A 224 -18.51 3.55 30.92
C LYS A 224 -17.61 3.79 29.70
N PRO A 225 -17.22 2.74 28.94
CA PRO A 225 -16.37 2.90 27.77
C PRO A 225 -17.15 3.49 26.59
N HIS A 226 -16.48 4.38 25.84
CA HIS A 226 -16.90 4.92 24.55
C HIS A 226 -15.79 4.66 23.54
N ARG A 227 -16.14 4.23 22.34
CA ARG A 227 -15.17 3.81 21.34
C ARG A 227 -15.34 4.52 20.01
N ALA A 228 -14.24 4.66 19.29
CA ALA A 228 -14.21 5.14 17.93
C ALA A 228 -13.19 4.33 17.13
N ARG A 229 -13.50 4.06 15.86
CA ARG A 229 -12.64 3.33 14.92
C ARG A 229 -12.00 4.33 13.97
N TYR A 230 -10.74 4.09 13.64
CA TYR A 230 -10.03 4.84 12.60
C TYR A 230 -9.42 3.91 11.56
N GLN A 231 -9.70 4.19 10.29
CA GLN A 231 -9.17 3.45 9.14
C GLN A 231 -8.67 4.41 8.07
N PRO A 232 -7.35 4.61 7.94
CA PRO A 232 -6.79 5.40 6.85
C PRO A 232 -6.72 4.61 5.56
N SER A 233 -6.58 5.32 4.43
CA SER A 233 -6.21 4.75 3.14
C SER A 233 -5.04 5.52 2.54
N VAL A 234 -4.19 4.84 1.79
CA VAL A 234 -2.97 5.40 1.19
C VAL A 234 -3.02 5.23 -0.32
N THR A 235 -3.00 6.34 -1.04
CA THR A 235 -2.92 6.38 -2.50
C THR A 235 -1.47 6.23 -2.94
N LYS A 236 -1.22 5.34 -3.90
CA LYS A 236 0.10 5.12 -4.48
C LYS A 236 0.61 6.37 -5.19
N VAL A 237 1.87 6.70 -5.00
CA VAL A 237 2.60 7.74 -5.77
C VAL A 237 3.48 7.05 -6.80
N THR A 238 3.38 7.48 -8.06
CA THR A 238 4.17 6.90 -9.16
C THR A 238 4.84 8.02 -9.94
N PRO A 239 6.16 8.17 -9.84
CA PRO A 239 6.90 9.14 -10.63
C PRO A 239 6.87 8.78 -12.12
N THR A 240 7.07 9.77 -12.98
CA THR A 240 7.07 9.63 -14.44
C THR A 240 8.37 10.15 -15.04
N SER A 241 8.64 9.82 -16.30
CA SER A 241 9.83 10.25 -17.02
C SER A 241 9.55 10.58 -18.47
N THR A 242 10.47 11.32 -19.07
CA THR A 242 10.52 11.55 -20.52
C THR A 242 11.87 11.11 -21.06
N ASN A 243 11.86 10.34 -22.12
CA ASN A 243 13.08 9.87 -22.80
C ASN A 243 13.78 11.02 -23.52
N ALA A 244 15.06 10.86 -23.77
CA ALA A 244 15.86 11.79 -24.56
C ALA A 244 16.35 11.15 -25.84
N GLU A 245 16.50 11.97 -26.86
CA GLU A 245 17.12 11.63 -28.14
C GLU A 245 18.10 12.74 -28.52
N SER A 246 19.07 12.41 -29.35
CA SER A 246 19.94 13.40 -29.96
C SER A 246 20.40 12.94 -31.35
N THR A 247 20.82 13.89 -32.18
CA THR A 247 21.47 13.62 -33.47
C THR A 247 22.77 14.41 -33.55
N GLY A 248 23.84 13.73 -33.87
CA GLY A 248 25.17 14.30 -33.99
C GLY A 248 25.97 13.69 -35.18
N LEU A 249 27.11 14.27 -35.44
CA LEU A 249 27.97 13.83 -36.54
C LEU A 249 28.85 12.63 -36.14
N GLN A 250 29.23 11.80 -37.11
CA GLN A 250 30.15 10.68 -36.95
C GLN A 250 31.41 11.13 -36.21
N GLY A 251 31.79 10.39 -35.17
CA GLY A 251 32.98 10.65 -34.37
C GLY A 251 32.87 11.84 -33.41
N GLN A 252 31.77 12.61 -33.42
CA GLN A 252 31.59 13.77 -32.53
C GLN A 252 30.69 13.40 -31.32
N PRO A 253 31.07 13.85 -30.12
CA PRO A 253 30.21 13.70 -28.94
C PRO A 253 28.89 14.42 -29.10
N GLN A 254 27.81 13.83 -28.53
CA GLN A 254 26.49 14.43 -28.47
C GLN A 254 25.83 14.13 -27.12
N SER A 255 24.83 14.90 -26.73
CA SER A 255 24.20 14.76 -25.42
C SER A 255 22.69 14.81 -25.52
N GLY A 256 22.04 14.09 -24.61
CA GLY A 256 20.60 14.15 -24.35
C GLY A 256 20.34 14.24 -22.86
N LYS A 257 19.21 14.83 -22.47
CA LYS A 257 18.82 14.98 -21.07
C LYS A 257 17.43 14.43 -20.85
N PRO A 258 17.31 13.18 -20.36
CA PRO A 258 16.04 12.64 -19.91
C PRO A 258 15.53 13.47 -18.72
N SER A 259 14.22 13.56 -18.57
CA SER A 259 13.60 14.23 -17.42
C SER A 259 12.81 13.26 -16.56
N PHE A 260 12.70 13.59 -15.29
CA PHE A 260 11.98 12.82 -14.29
C PHE A 260 11.05 13.76 -13.52
N ASN A 261 9.78 13.38 -13.42
CA ASN A 261 8.76 14.15 -12.73
C ASN A 261 8.24 13.36 -11.53
N PRO A 262 8.03 14.00 -10.38
CA PRO A 262 7.44 13.36 -9.23
C PRO A 262 6.00 12.94 -9.55
N GLY A 263 5.54 11.86 -8.93
CA GLY A 263 4.13 11.46 -9.01
C GLY A 263 3.22 12.37 -8.19
N ASP A 264 3.80 12.98 -7.15
CA ASP A 264 3.21 14.03 -6.34
C ASP A 264 4.31 14.97 -5.84
N GLN A 265 4.01 16.27 -5.71
CA GLN A 265 5.00 17.27 -5.28
C GLN A 265 5.50 17.05 -3.85
N ALA A 266 4.70 16.44 -2.99
CA ALA A 266 5.09 16.09 -1.63
C ALA A 266 6.03 14.87 -1.56
N VAL A 267 6.18 14.14 -2.67
CA VAL A 267 7.10 13.00 -2.84
C VAL A 267 8.00 13.27 -4.05
N PRO A 268 8.93 14.22 -3.94
CA PRO A 268 9.79 14.62 -5.05
C PRO A 268 10.78 13.52 -5.44
N ILE A 269 11.36 13.65 -6.64
CA ILE A 269 12.52 12.85 -7.03
C ILE A 269 13.67 13.12 -6.04
N ASP A 270 14.27 12.07 -5.51
CA ASP A 270 15.37 12.16 -4.53
C ASP A 270 16.68 12.58 -5.25
N MET A 271 16.94 13.88 -5.27
CA MET A 271 18.13 14.43 -5.91
C MET A 271 19.42 14.15 -5.11
N ALA A 272 19.32 13.71 -3.85
CA ALA A 272 20.48 13.29 -3.07
C ALA A 272 21.05 11.94 -3.57
N LYS A 273 20.23 11.14 -4.25
CA LYS A 273 20.67 9.93 -4.91
C LYS A 273 21.04 10.21 -6.37
N PRO A 274 22.26 9.86 -6.82
CA PRO A 274 22.67 10.11 -8.20
C PRO A 274 21.82 9.28 -9.18
N MET A 275 21.66 9.81 -10.40
CA MET A 275 21.16 9.03 -11.52
C MET A 275 22.22 8.00 -11.92
N THR A 276 21.81 6.78 -12.23
CA THR A 276 22.71 5.72 -12.68
C THR A 276 22.13 5.00 -13.90
N PHE A 277 23.00 4.35 -14.67
CA PHE A 277 22.58 3.31 -15.59
C PHE A 277 22.02 2.09 -14.83
N GLU A 278 21.36 1.17 -15.52
CA GLU A 278 20.77 -0.03 -14.89
C GLU A 278 21.79 -0.87 -14.10
N ASN A 279 23.05 -0.88 -14.54
CA ASN A 279 24.15 -1.58 -13.87
C ASN A 279 24.67 -0.84 -12.62
N GLY A 280 24.09 0.30 -12.26
CA GLY A 280 24.48 1.10 -11.09
C GLY A 280 25.68 2.03 -11.30
N THR A 281 26.23 2.12 -12.52
CA THR A 281 27.36 3.00 -12.84
C THR A 281 26.91 4.32 -13.45
N ASP A 282 27.84 5.28 -13.55
CA ASP A 282 27.67 6.55 -14.26
C ASP A 282 28.29 6.54 -15.67
N THR A 283 28.95 5.43 -16.03
CA THR A 283 29.60 5.23 -17.33
C THR A 283 29.22 3.85 -17.87
N LEU A 284 28.85 3.81 -19.16
CA LEU A 284 28.46 2.58 -19.84
C LEU A 284 29.12 2.51 -21.21
N VAL A 285 29.86 1.43 -21.51
CA VAL A 285 30.44 1.15 -22.81
C VAL A 285 29.53 0.17 -23.55
N VAL A 286 29.15 0.54 -24.78
CA VAL A 286 28.44 -0.34 -25.71
C VAL A 286 29.39 -0.67 -26.85
N ALA A 287 29.77 -1.93 -26.95
CA ALA A 287 30.74 -2.41 -27.93
C ALA A 287 30.34 -2.00 -29.35
N ASP A 288 31.33 -1.56 -30.15
CA ASP A 288 31.18 -1.12 -31.53
C ASP A 288 30.27 0.11 -31.75
N GLN A 289 29.76 0.71 -30.68
CA GLN A 289 28.90 1.92 -30.75
C GLN A 289 29.55 3.13 -30.10
N GLY A 290 29.94 3.03 -28.82
CA GLY A 290 30.55 4.10 -28.09
C GLY A 290 30.39 4.05 -26.58
N THR A 291 30.71 5.16 -25.93
CA THR A 291 30.67 5.29 -24.47
C THR A 291 29.64 6.34 -24.06
N TYR A 292 28.83 6.01 -23.10
CA TYR A 292 27.86 6.91 -22.44
C TYR A 292 28.38 7.33 -21.07
N THR A 293 28.23 8.61 -20.73
CA THR A 293 28.62 9.15 -19.41
C THR A 293 27.50 10.04 -18.89
N ILE A 294 27.06 9.81 -17.65
CA ILE A 294 26.10 10.66 -16.95
C ILE A 294 26.84 11.87 -16.38
N ASN A 295 26.38 13.06 -16.71
CA ASN A 295 26.96 14.31 -16.23
C ASN A 295 26.27 14.77 -14.94
N ALA A 296 26.92 15.66 -14.18
CA ALA A 296 26.41 16.17 -12.91
C ALA A 296 25.06 16.92 -13.04
N ASP A 297 24.78 17.50 -14.20
CA ASP A 297 23.52 18.20 -14.50
C ASP A 297 22.37 17.26 -14.89
N GLY A 298 22.64 15.94 -14.95
CA GLY A 298 21.68 14.92 -15.36
C GLY A 298 21.56 14.72 -16.88
N SER A 299 22.40 15.38 -17.69
CA SER A 299 22.53 15.02 -19.10
C SER A 299 23.39 13.77 -19.28
N ILE A 300 23.23 13.11 -20.41
CA ILE A 300 24.03 11.94 -20.80
C ILE A 300 24.80 12.29 -22.05
N THR A 301 26.13 12.23 -21.98
CA THR A 301 26.99 12.41 -23.13
C THR A 301 27.26 11.04 -23.77
N PHE A 302 27.03 10.94 -25.07
CA PHE A 302 27.42 9.81 -25.90
C PHE A 302 28.63 10.20 -26.75
N LYS A 303 29.72 9.46 -26.60
CA LYS A 303 30.91 9.55 -27.45
C LYS A 303 30.96 8.32 -28.38
N PRO A 304 30.56 8.50 -29.66
CA PRO A 304 30.51 7.37 -30.59
C PRO A 304 31.93 6.87 -30.94
N GLU A 305 32.03 5.59 -31.25
CA GLU A 305 33.20 5.03 -31.95
C GLU A 305 33.35 5.72 -33.31
N LYS A 306 34.60 5.94 -33.77
CA LYS A 306 34.88 6.71 -35.00
C LYS A 306 34.19 6.17 -36.25
N LYS A 307 33.96 4.85 -36.29
CA LYS A 307 33.32 4.19 -37.44
C LYS A 307 31.80 4.03 -37.29
N PHE A 308 31.26 4.28 -36.09
CA PHE A 308 29.83 4.07 -35.82
C PHE A 308 29.00 5.14 -36.51
N THR A 309 27.93 4.69 -37.19
CA THR A 309 26.89 5.55 -37.81
C THR A 309 25.53 4.92 -37.64
N GLY A 310 24.48 5.76 -37.63
CA GLY A 310 23.09 5.34 -37.47
C GLY A 310 22.61 5.43 -36.03
N LYS A 311 21.47 4.83 -35.76
CA LYS A 311 20.81 4.86 -34.46
C LYS A 311 21.53 3.92 -33.50
N ALA A 312 22.01 4.45 -32.37
CA ALA A 312 22.64 3.65 -31.34
C ALA A 312 21.58 2.90 -30.50
N SER A 313 22.00 1.85 -29.83
CA SER A 313 21.16 1.16 -28.86
C SER A 313 20.73 2.10 -27.74
N PRO A 314 19.41 2.13 -27.36
CA PRO A 314 18.97 2.95 -26.25
C PRO A 314 19.62 2.47 -24.96
N VAL A 315 20.05 3.41 -24.11
CA VAL A 315 20.53 3.12 -22.76
C VAL A 315 19.50 3.60 -21.75
N THR A 316 19.28 2.80 -20.70
CA THR A 316 18.32 3.11 -19.64
C THR A 316 19.04 3.71 -18.45
N VAL A 317 18.51 4.79 -17.95
CA VAL A 317 18.92 5.41 -16.67
C VAL A 317 17.79 5.40 -15.70
N LYS A 318 18.11 5.42 -14.40
CA LYS A 318 17.13 5.37 -13.31
C LYS A 318 17.37 6.43 -12.25
N ARG A 319 16.28 6.87 -11.64
CA ARG A 319 16.22 7.64 -10.40
C ARG A 319 15.19 7.03 -9.48
N VAL A 320 15.12 7.50 -8.26
CA VAL A 320 14.10 7.15 -7.27
C VAL A 320 13.46 8.42 -6.72
N ASP A 321 12.23 8.32 -6.27
CA ASP A 321 11.59 9.34 -5.46
C ASP A 321 12.00 9.23 -3.98
N THR A 322 11.53 10.14 -3.13
CA THR A 322 11.83 10.13 -1.69
C THR A 322 11.20 8.96 -0.93
N ASN A 323 10.27 8.23 -1.53
CA ASN A 323 9.75 6.95 -1.02
C ASN A 323 10.60 5.75 -1.47
N GLY A 324 11.54 5.94 -2.39
CA GLY A 324 12.35 4.88 -2.97
C GLY A 324 11.71 4.20 -4.18
N THR A 325 10.65 4.77 -4.75
CA THR A 325 10.04 4.24 -5.97
C THR A 325 10.92 4.56 -7.17
N GLU A 326 11.33 3.51 -7.91
CA GLU A 326 12.17 3.67 -9.11
C GLU A 326 11.35 4.22 -10.29
N VAL A 327 12.02 5.05 -11.08
CA VAL A 327 11.55 5.54 -12.37
C VAL A 327 12.70 5.50 -13.36
N THR A 328 12.44 5.04 -14.57
CA THR A 328 13.46 4.87 -15.62
C THR A 328 13.14 5.75 -16.83
N ALA A 329 14.20 6.15 -17.53
CA ALA A 329 14.11 6.84 -18.81
C ALA A 329 15.21 6.33 -19.75
N THR A 330 15.01 6.44 -21.06
CA THR A 330 16.00 6.05 -22.05
C THR A 330 16.62 7.26 -22.73
N TYR A 331 17.87 7.08 -23.16
CA TYR A 331 18.53 8.00 -24.08
C TYR A 331 18.96 7.24 -25.33
N THR A 332 18.60 7.78 -26.52
CA THR A 332 18.88 7.17 -27.82
C THR A 332 19.55 8.17 -28.75
N PRO A 333 20.87 8.13 -28.93
CA PRO A 333 21.56 8.96 -29.90
C PRO A 333 21.47 8.38 -31.31
N ASN A 334 21.49 9.28 -32.32
CA ASN A 334 21.61 8.95 -33.72
C ASN A 334 22.85 9.63 -34.31
N VAL A 335 23.68 8.88 -35.02
CA VAL A 335 24.96 9.37 -35.61
C VAL A 335 24.83 9.50 -37.11
N THR A 336 24.92 10.73 -37.59
CA THR A 336 24.90 11.03 -39.02
C THR A 336 26.27 10.76 -39.62
N LYS A 337 26.31 9.95 -40.69
CA LYS A 337 27.53 9.64 -41.43
C LYS A 337 28.11 10.90 -42.05
N VAL A 338 29.44 11.08 -41.92
CA VAL A 338 30.19 12.14 -42.62
C VAL A 338 31.00 11.49 -43.72
N THR A 339 30.82 11.99 -44.95
CA THR A 339 31.52 11.44 -46.14
C THR A 339 32.33 12.53 -46.79
N PRO A 340 33.67 12.43 -46.75
CA PRO A 340 34.53 13.32 -47.50
C PRO A 340 34.38 13.12 -49.01
N SER A 341 34.74 14.13 -49.77
CA SER A 341 34.73 14.11 -51.24
C SER A 341 36.10 14.43 -51.82
N SER A 342 36.27 14.14 -53.11
CA SER A 342 37.49 14.48 -53.80
C SER A 342 37.22 14.94 -55.24
N THR A 343 38.11 15.79 -55.75
CA THR A 343 38.16 16.17 -57.17
C THR A 343 39.40 15.56 -57.80
N PRO A 344 39.29 14.75 -58.87
CA PRO A 344 40.42 14.18 -59.55
C PRO A 344 41.30 15.27 -60.22
N ALA A 345 42.59 14.96 -60.29
CA ALA A 345 43.52 15.79 -61.06
C ALA A 345 43.71 15.17 -62.46
N THR A 346 43.91 16.04 -63.45
CA THR A 346 44.29 15.69 -64.83
C THR A 346 45.57 16.43 -65.24
N SER A 347 46.34 15.82 -66.06
CA SER A 347 47.52 16.48 -66.65
C SER A 347 47.67 16.05 -68.11
N SER A 348 48.38 16.85 -68.89
CA SER A 348 48.73 16.52 -70.24
C SER A 348 50.21 16.98 -70.53
N GLY A 349 50.94 16.22 -71.32
CA GLY A 349 52.33 16.52 -71.63
C GLY A 349 52.91 15.63 -72.77
N PRO A 350 54.09 15.91 -73.24
CA PRO A 350 54.79 15.13 -74.29
C PRO A 350 55.12 13.67 -73.83
N GLN A 351 55.18 12.77 -74.76
CA GLN A 351 55.61 11.39 -74.54
C GLN A 351 56.92 11.31 -73.82
N GLY A 352 57.05 10.49 -72.79
CA GLY A 352 58.29 10.24 -72.05
C GLY A 352 58.63 11.35 -71.02
N VAL A 353 57.83 12.39 -70.86
CA VAL A 353 58.10 13.47 -69.92
C VAL A 353 57.18 13.28 -68.69
N PRO A 354 57.75 13.31 -67.47
CA PRO A 354 56.94 13.21 -66.24
C PRO A 354 55.88 14.36 -66.16
N GLN A 355 54.69 14.00 -65.65
CA GLN A 355 53.57 14.90 -65.49
C GLN A 355 53.16 14.90 -64.00
N THR A 356 52.63 16.03 -63.52
CA THR A 356 52.22 16.19 -62.16
C THR A 356 50.74 16.66 -62.10
N GLY A 357 50.01 16.07 -61.26
CA GLY A 357 48.62 16.45 -60.92
C GLY A 357 48.40 16.48 -59.43
N MET A 358 47.55 17.36 -58.95
CA MET A 358 47.21 17.44 -57.52
C MET A 358 45.72 17.25 -57.31
N PRO A 359 45.31 16.06 -56.84
CA PRO A 359 43.93 15.84 -56.50
C PRO A 359 43.56 16.68 -55.25
N VAL A 360 42.32 17.16 -55.18
CA VAL A 360 41.81 17.95 -54.05
C VAL A 360 40.85 17.08 -53.23
N PHE A 361 41.12 17.02 -51.92
CA PHE A 361 40.24 16.40 -50.97
C PHE A 361 39.50 17.43 -50.16
N LYS A 362 38.21 17.19 -49.91
CA LYS A 362 37.32 18.08 -49.14
C LYS A 362 36.63 17.29 -48.07
N GLU A 363 36.68 17.79 -46.83
CA GLU A 363 35.92 17.23 -45.70
C GLU A 363 34.45 17.20 -46.03
N GLY A 364 33.74 16.22 -45.48
CA GLY A 364 32.27 16.14 -45.57
C GLY A 364 31.54 17.10 -44.63
N ASP A 365 32.20 17.45 -43.55
CA ASP A 365 31.77 18.46 -42.56
C ASP A 365 33.02 19.04 -41.90
N PRO A 366 33.06 20.39 -41.65
CA PRO A 366 34.21 21.05 -41.01
C PRO A 366 34.50 20.53 -39.59
N ALA A 367 33.53 19.99 -38.87
CA ALA A 367 33.74 19.39 -37.54
C ALA A 367 34.49 18.03 -37.63
N VAL A 368 34.55 17.43 -38.82
CA VAL A 368 35.25 16.16 -39.09
C VAL A 368 36.23 16.38 -40.25
N PRO A 369 37.32 17.08 -39.99
CA PRO A 369 38.29 17.46 -41.05
C PRO A 369 39.04 16.24 -41.58
N ILE A 370 39.63 16.40 -42.78
CA ILE A 370 40.62 15.45 -43.33
C ILE A 370 41.80 15.34 -42.37
N ASP A 371 42.20 14.09 -42.05
CA ASP A 371 43.34 13.84 -41.17
C ASP A 371 44.65 13.86 -41.98
N TYR A 372 45.23 15.04 -42.11
CA TYR A 372 46.49 15.22 -42.80
C TYR A 372 47.73 14.66 -42.05
N SER A 373 47.54 14.19 -40.81
CA SER A 373 48.65 13.45 -40.13
C SER A 373 48.90 12.08 -40.73
N LYS A 374 47.95 11.54 -41.49
CA LYS A 374 48.06 10.30 -42.24
C LYS A 374 48.51 10.60 -43.68
N GLN A 375 49.54 9.87 -44.12
CA GLN A 375 50.02 10.00 -45.49
C GLN A 375 48.97 9.58 -46.50
N MET A 376 48.87 10.30 -47.61
CA MET A 376 48.12 9.89 -48.77
C MET A 376 48.75 8.61 -49.37
N THR A 377 47.89 7.69 -49.75
CA THR A 377 48.29 6.41 -50.38
C THR A 377 47.45 6.12 -51.59
N PHE A 378 47.95 5.26 -52.50
CA PHE A 378 47.11 4.62 -53.50
C PHE A 378 46.19 3.57 -52.85
N ASP A 379 45.29 2.99 -53.62
CA ASP A 379 44.30 1.97 -53.21
C ASP A 379 44.94 0.71 -52.60
N ASP A 380 46.19 0.41 -52.91
CA ASP A 380 47.01 -0.67 -52.34
C ASP A 380 47.72 -0.29 -51.03
N GLY A 381 47.50 0.94 -50.52
CA GLY A 381 48.16 1.45 -49.30
C GLY A 381 49.60 1.90 -49.49
N GLN A 382 50.13 1.97 -50.73
CA GLN A 382 51.50 2.34 -50.99
C GLN A 382 51.62 3.78 -51.52
N PRO A 383 52.79 4.45 -51.34
CA PRO A 383 53.02 5.79 -51.86
C PRO A 383 53.49 5.75 -53.34
N LYS A 384 53.70 4.58 -53.91
CA LYS A 384 54.06 4.35 -55.31
C LYS A 384 53.21 3.27 -55.93
N LYS A 385 52.85 3.45 -57.21
CA LYS A 385 52.05 2.49 -57.95
C LYS A 385 52.52 2.40 -59.40
N THR A 386 52.87 1.19 -59.85
CA THR A 386 53.23 0.94 -61.24
C THR A 386 52.01 0.38 -61.99
N VAL A 387 51.66 1.00 -63.10
CA VAL A 387 50.62 0.54 -64.02
C VAL A 387 51.29 0.04 -65.28
N ALA A 388 51.21 -1.27 -65.58
CA ALA A 388 51.86 -1.91 -66.68
C ALA A 388 51.49 -1.28 -68.03
N GLY A 389 52.47 -0.93 -68.84
CA GLY A 389 52.29 -0.31 -70.15
C GLY A 389 51.94 1.19 -70.11
N VAL A 390 51.85 1.79 -68.91
CA VAL A 390 51.49 3.21 -68.71
C VAL A 390 52.64 3.96 -68.05
N GLY A 391 53.12 3.54 -66.90
CA GLY A 391 54.19 4.20 -66.17
C GLY A 391 54.14 3.98 -64.64
N GLU A 392 54.99 4.70 -63.91
CA GLU A 392 55.07 4.71 -62.45
C GLU A 392 54.43 6.05 -61.90
N TYR A 393 53.61 5.91 -60.90
CA TYR A 393 53.03 7.02 -60.12
C TYR A 393 53.67 7.12 -58.74
N THR A 394 54.07 8.26 -58.34
CA THR A 394 54.61 8.54 -56.98
C THR A 394 53.87 9.70 -56.34
N ILE A 395 53.45 9.48 -55.08
CA ILE A 395 52.86 10.52 -54.27
C ILE A 395 54.02 11.34 -53.65
N ASN A 396 54.02 12.64 -53.90
CA ASN A 396 55.00 13.57 -53.35
C ASN A 396 54.54 14.09 -51.93
N SER A 397 55.50 14.66 -51.20
CA SER A 397 55.24 15.17 -49.84
C SER A 397 54.24 16.32 -49.78
N ASP A 398 54.00 17.06 -50.86
CA ASP A 398 53.00 18.09 -51.02
C ASP A 398 51.59 17.59 -51.40
N GLY A 399 51.44 16.29 -51.59
CA GLY A 399 50.19 15.68 -52.02
C GLY A 399 49.97 15.63 -53.53
N SER A 400 50.92 16.11 -54.33
CA SER A 400 50.87 15.93 -55.78
C SER A 400 51.27 14.53 -56.16
N ILE A 401 50.81 14.09 -57.32
CA ILE A 401 51.17 12.79 -57.93
C ILE A 401 51.90 13.04 -59.22
#